data_2c64dcba6eba75032152fde797dd3a45
#
_entry.id   2c64dcba6eba75032152fde797dd3a45
#
_cell.length_a   1.000
_cell.length_b   1.000
_cell.length_c   1.000
_cell.angle_alpha   90.00
_cell.angle_beta   90.00
_cell.angle_gamma   90.00
#
_symmetry.space_group_name_H-M   'P 1'
#
loop_
_entity.id
_entity.type
_entity.pdbx_description
1 polymer ?
#
loop_
_entity_poly.entity_id
_entity_poly.type
_entity_poly.pdbx_seq_one_letter_code
_entity_poly.pdbx_strand_id
1 'polypeptide(L)'
;MRANLITLLRKQLPSIYGESLPTDIHYRNADGNLVVVALDAATVDELAFAIQTASAEASALNRRRNVLEDLHTEARKRAAHGADRISDIAWED
;
A
#
# COMPACT_ATOMS: atom_id res chain seq x y z
N MET A 1 5.94 24.71 26.87
CA MET A 1 6.62 23.75 26.00
C MET A 1 5.85 23.57 24.73
N ARG A 2 6.52 23.64 23.58
CA ARG A 2 5.83 23.41 22.31
C ARG A 2 5.48 21.95 22.13
N ALA A 3 4.25 21.68 21.74
CA ALA A 3 3.94 20.38 21.19
C ALA A 3 4.62 20.25 19.85
N ASN A 4 5.26 19.12 19.57
CA ASN A 4 5.85 18.91 18.27
C ASN A 4 4.77 18.56 17.25
N LEU A 5 5.14 18.62 15.98
CA LEU A 5 4.23 18.40 14.87
C LEU A 5 3.57 17.00 14.93
N ILE A 6 4.34 15.99 15.30
CA ILE A 6 3.84 14.61 15.41
C ILE A 6 2.71 14.52 16.45
N THR A 7 2.90 15.13 17.60
CA THR A 7 1.90 15.13 18.66
C THR A 7 0.62 15.81 18.20
N LEU A 8 0.73 16.94 17.51
CA LEU A 8 -0.42 17.66 16.99
C LEU A 8 -1.18 16.83 15.96
N LEU A 9 -0.48 16.23 15.01
CA LEU A 9 -1.12 15.46 13.95
C LEU A 9 -1.76 14.19 14.49
N ARG A 10 -1.17 13.55 15.50
CA ARG A 10 -1.79 12.37 16.12
C ARG A 10 -3.17 12.65 16.66
N LYS A 11 -3.40 13.89 17.12
CA LYS A 11 -4.72 14.29 17.60
C LYS A 11 -5.69 14.60 16.48
N GLN A 12 -5.21 15.12 15.37
CA GLN A 12 -6.04 15.63 14.28
C GLN A 12 -6.37 14.60 13.20
N LEU A 13 -5.39 13.78 12.80
CA LEU A 13 -5.56 12.87 11.67
C LEU A 13 -6.66 11.83 11.84
N PRO A 14 -6.87 11.22 13.02
CA PRO A 14 -7.96 10.26 13.16
C PRO A 14 -9.33 10.86 12.88
N SER A 15 -9.51 12.14 13.20
CA SER A 15 -10.77 12.83 12.91
C SER A 15 -10.94 13.18 11.44
N ILE A 16 -9.83 13.43 10.73
CA ILE A 16 -9.85 13.87 9.34
C ILE A 16 -9.84 12.68 8.38
N TYR A 17 -8.98 11.70 8.60
CA TYR A 17 -8.72 10.58 7.68
C TYR A 17 -9.15 9.22 8.22
N GLY A 18 -9.54 9.13 9.48
CA GLY A 18 -9.88 7.86 10.12
C GLY A 18 -8.67 6.98 10.44
N GLU A 19 -7.46 7.50 10.29
CA GLU A 19 -6.23 6.77 10.58
C GLU A 19 -5.26 7.60 11.40
N SER A 20 -4.51 6.91 12.26
CA SER A 20 -3.47 7.52 13.07
C SER A 20 -2.13 7.51 12.32
N LEU A 21 -1.22 8.38 12.72
CA LEU A 21 0.15 8.31 12.24
C LEU A 21 0.78 6.98 12.65
N PRO A 22 1.61 6.40 11.79
CA PRO A 22 2.33 5.17 12.15
C PRO A 22 3.39 5.45 13.23
N THR A 23 3.83 4.41 13.89
CA THR A 23 4.94 4.48 14.85
C THR A 23 6.27 4.52 14.13
N ASP A 24 6.38 3.77 13.04
CA ASP A 24 7.59 3.66 12.24
C ASP A 24 7.27 3.96 10.79
N ILE A 25 8.29 4.40 10.05
CA ILE A 25 8.22 4.54 8.60
C ILE A 25 9.29 3.67 7.96
N HIS A 26 9.10 3.31 6.71
CA HIS A 26 10.09 2.55 5.97
C HIS A 26 10.27 3.13 4.57
N TYR A 27 11.48 2.92 4.03
CA TYR A 27 11.79 3.32 2.66
C TYR A 27 12.92 2.46 2.12
N ARG A 28 13.08 2.47 0.79
CA ARG A 28 14.21 1.82 0.13
C ARG A 28 15.30 2.86 -0.11
N ASN A 29 16.52 2.53 0.30
CA ASN A 29 17.66 3.42 0.06
C ASN A 29 18.19 3.22 -1.37
N ALA A 30 19.27 3.94 -1.71
CA ALA A 30 19.85 3.89 -3.04
C ALA A 30 20.34 2.48 -3.43
N ASP A 31 20.70 1.67 -2.44
CA ASP A 31 21.14 0.29 -2.67
C ASP A 31 19.99 -0.70 -2.77
N GLY A 32 18.76 -0.22 -2.62
CA GLY A 32 17.58 -1.08 -2.65
C GLY A 32 17.28 -1.78 -1.34
N ASN A 33 18.01 -1.49 -0.28
CA ASN A 33 17.79 -2.08 1.03
C ASN A 33 16.65 -1.40 1.78
N LEU A 34 15.88 -2.19 2.52
CA LEU A 34 14.82 -1.66 3.35
C LEU A 34 15.42 -0.99 4.59
N VAL A 35 15.01 0.24 4.83
CA VAL A 35 15.37 0.99 6.04
C VAL A 35 14.10 1.27 6.82
N VAL A 36 14.11 0.96 8.12
CA VAL A 36 12.99 1.21 9.02
C VAL A 36 13.45 2.17 10.09
N VAL A 37 12.72 3.25 10.29
CA VAL A 37 13.07 4.32 11.23
C VAL A 37 11.84 4.66 12.05
N ALA A 38 12.03 4.85 13.36
CA ALA A 38 10.95 5.37 14.20
C ALA A 38 10.55 6.76 13.72
N LEU A 39 9.26 7.04 13.64
CA LEU A 39 8.78 8.32 13.16
C LEU A 39 9.34 9.49 13.95
N ASP A 40 9.46 9.34 15.26
CA ASP A 40 9.99 10.38 16.13
C ASP A 40 11.48 10.71 15.85
N ALA A 41 12.21 9.77 15.28
CA ALA A 41 13.63 9.94 14.95
C ALA A 41 13.87 10.23 13.46
N ALA A 42 12.83 10.17 12.63
CA ALA A 42 12.97 10.35 11.20
C ALA A 42 13.24 11.82 10.83
N THR A 43 14.04 11.99 9.80
CA THR A 43 14.28 13.33 9.24
C THR A 43 13.19 13.65 8.20
N VAL A 44 13.14 14.92 7.80
CA VAL A 44 12.23 15.37 6.73
C VAL A 44 12.52 14.62 5.42
N ASP A 45 13.81 14.42 5.11
CA ASP A 45 14.21 13.68 3.91
C ASP A 45 13.76 12.21 3.99
N GLU A 46 13.91 11.59 5.14
CA GLU A 46 13.46 10.20 5.32
C GLU A 46 11.95 10.07 5.17
N LEU A 47 11.21 11.06 5.64
CA LEU A 47 9.77 11.09 5.44
C LEU A 47 9.42 11.17 3.94
N ALA A 48 10.14 12.01 3.19
CA ALA A 48 9.93 12.10 1.74
C ALA A 48 10.24 10.76 1.05
N PHE A 49 11.31 10.08 1.46
CA PHE A 49 11.65 8.76 0.91
C PHE A 49 10.57 7.73 1.22
N ALA A 50 10.02 7.77 2.44
CA ALA A 50 8.94 6.86 2.82
C ALA A 50 7.68 7.11 1.99
N ILE A 51 7.35 8.35 1.68
CA ILE A 51 6.22 8.69 0.81
C ILE A 51 6.44 8.11 -0.59
N GLN A 52 7.63 8.27 -1.15
CA GLN A 52 7.96 7.73 -2.48
C GLN A 52 7.85 6.21 -2.49
N THR A 53 8.36 5.54 -1.46
CA THR A 53 8.29 4.09 -1.33
C THR A 53 6.83 3.62 -1.24
N ALA A 54 6.03 4.27 -0.40
CA ALA A 54 4.62 3.94 -0.24
C ALA A 54 3.85 4.12 -1.55
N SER A 55 4.14 5.20 -2.30
CA SER A 55 3.51 5.45 -3.58
C SER A 55 3.85 4.36 -4.60
N ALA A 56 5.12 3.93 -4.64
CA ALA A 56 5.55 2.86 -5.53
C ALA A 56 4.89 1.53 -5.16
N GLU A 57 4.82 1.22 -3.87
CA GLU A 57 4.16 0.01 -3.39
C GLU A 57 2.67 0.01 -3.70
N ALA A 58 1.98 1.14 -3.51
CA ALA A 58 0.57 1.28 -3.82
C ALA A 58 0.31 1.09 -5.32
N SER A 59 1.16 1.65 -6.18
CA SER A 59 1.05 1.48 -7.62
C SER A 59 1.21 0.01 -8.02
N ALA A 60 2.18 -0.69 -7.41
CA ALA A 60 2.39 -2.11 -7.69
C ALA A 60 1.19 -2.94 -7.26
N LEU A 61 0.62 -2.64 -6.09
CA LEU A 61 -0.57 -3.34 -5.60
C LEU A 61 -1.78 -3.08 -6.48
N ASN A 62 -1.95 -1.85 -6.96
CA ASN A 62 -3.04 -1.49 -7.86
C ASN A 62 -2.93 -2.23 -9.19
N ARG A 63 -1.73 -2.34 -9.76
CA ARG A 63 -1.52 -3.11 -10.99
C ARG A 63 -1.85 -4.58 -10.79
N ARG A 64 -1.42 -5.15 -9.67
CA ARG A 64 -1.74 -6.54 -9.34
C ARG A 64 -3.24 -6.75 -9.21
N ARG A 65 -3.92 -5.85 -8.51
CA ARG A 65 -5.37 -5.91 -8.37
C ARG A 65 -6.07 -5.89 -9.72
N ASN A 66 -5.64 -4.99 -10.62
CA ASN A 66 -6.26 -4.86 -11.94
C ASN A 66 -6.12 -6.14 -12.76
N VAL A 67 -4.95 -6.78 -12.71
CA VAL A 67 -4.73 -8.06 -13.40
C VAL A 67 -5.66 -9.14 -12.86
N LEU A 68 -5.80 -9.21 -11.53
CA LEU A 68 -6.68 -10.19 -10.89
C LEU A 68 -8.16 -9.93 -11.22
N GLU A 69 -8.56 -8.67 -11.27
CA GLU A 69 -9.92 -8.30 -11.66
C GLU A 69 -10.21 -8.71 -13.10
N ASP A 70 -9.26 -8.51 -14.01
CA ASP A 70 -9.41 -8.92 -15.40
C ASP A 70 -9.56 -10.43 -15.51
N LEU A 71 -8.75 -11.19 -14.77
CA LEU A 71 -8.86 -12.65 -14.74
C LEU A 71 -10.23 -13.09 -14.22
N HIS A 72 -10.71 -12.48 -13.15
CA HIS A 72 -12.02 -12.78 -12.59
C HIS A 72 -13.14 -12.48 -13.60
N THR A 73 -13.05 -11.37 -14.29
CA THR A 73 -14.01 -10.97 -15.32
C THR A 73 -14.06 -12.01 -16.46
N GLU A 74 -12.89 -12.45 -16.93
CA GLU A 74 -12.80 -13.46 -17.98
C GLU A 74 -13.39 -14.80 -17.53
N ALA A 75 -13.11 -15.21 -16.29
CA ALA A 75 -13.69 -16.43 -15.74
C ALA A 75 -15.22 -16.37 -15.71
N ARG A 76 -15.77 -15.25 -15.31
CA ARG A 76 -17.23 -15.07 -15.25
C ARG A 76 -17.85 -15.06 -16.64
N LYS A 77 -17.18 -14.50 -17.64
CA LYS A 77 -17.65 -14.53 -19.04
C LYS A 77 -17.76 -15.96 -19.55
N ARG A 78 -16.97 -16.88 -19.03
CA ARG A 78 -16.98 -18.29 -19.40
C ARG A 78 -17.90 -19.13 -18.51
N ALA A 79 -18.78 -18.46 -17.77
CA ALA A 79 -19.78 -19.08 -16.89
C ALA A 79 -19.18 -19.98 -15.80
N ALA A 80 -17.98 -19.63 -15.35
CA ALA A 80 -17.34 -20.34 -14.23
C ALA A 80 -18.11 -20.09 -12.93
N HIS A 81 -18.21 -21.11 -12.10
CA HIS A 81 -18.81 -21.02 -10.78
C HIS A 81 -17.77 -20.68 -9.73
N GLY A 82 -18.21 -20.14 -8.59
CA GLY A 82 -17.31 -19.72 -7.53
C GLY A 82 -16.38 -20.81 -7.00
N ALA A 83 -16.80 -22.08 -7.09
CA ALA A 83 -16.01 -23.21 -6.63
C ALA A 83 -15.07 -23.78 -7.69
N ASP A 84 -15.14 -23.29 -8.92
CA ASP A 84 -14.29 -23.78 -10.00
C ASP A 84 -12.85 -23.28 -9.83
N ARG A 85 -11.90 -24.15 -10.14
CA ARG A 85 -10.50 -23.75 -10.17
C ARG A 85 -10.23 -22.96 -11.43
N ILE A 86 -9.47 -21.87 -11.28
CA ILE A 86 -9.10 -21.02 -12.43
C ILE A 86 -8.40 -21.85 -13.51
N SER A 87 -7.52 -22.77 -13.11
CA SER A 87 -6.76 -23.59 -14.05
C SER A 87 -7.65 -24.57 -14.84
N ASP A 88 -8.88 -24.83 -14.37
CA ASP A 88 -9.80 -25.75 -15.04
C ASP A 88 -10.70 -25.02 -16.04
N ILE A 89 -10.64 -23.69 -16.11
CA ILE A 89 -11.45 -22.91 -17.03
C ILE A 89 -10.80 -22.93 -18.40
N ALA A 90 -11.53 -23.36 -19.41
CA ALA A 90 -11.00 -23.42 -20.76
C ALA A 90 -10.82 -22.04 -21.35
N TRP A 91 -9.70 -21.83 -22.02
CA TRP A 91 -9.45 -20.59 -22.77
C TRP A 91 -10.36 -20.44 -23.99
N GLU A 92 -10.66 -21.55 -24.62
CA GLU A 92 -11.43 -21.55 -25.87
C GLU A 92 -12.89 -21.28 -25.64
N ASP A 93 -13.47 -20.62 -26.58
CA ASP A 93 -14.91 -20.31 -26.61
C ASP A 93 -15.74 -21.49 -27.07
#